data_cfd452905175d3c688c5cb6c85c92609
#
_entry.id   cfd452905175d3c688c5cb6c85c92609
#
_cell.length_a   1.000
_cell.length_b   1.000
_cell.length_c   1.000
_cell.angle_alpha   90.00
_cell.angle_beta   90.00
_cell.angle_gamma   90.00
#
_symmetry.space_group_name_H-M   'P 1'
#
loop_
_entity.id
_entity.type
_entity.pdbx_description
1 polymer ?
#
loop_
_entity_poly.entity_id
_entity_poly.type
_entity_poly.pdbx_seq_one_letter_code
_entity_poly.pdbx_strand_id
1 'polypeptide(L)'
;MLSNVDLYMEPQLDAFEFLSPEESRNDKYAVWLKYKIDIYDNKKTLLSSWYITGYGEQNTGAFGVSEALTKAIDLALRDTGVNLAIKIEDDFNKLVKLISTDQ
;
A
#
# COMPACT_ATOMS: atom_id res chain seq x y z
N MET A 1 -2.77 17.80 -24.23
CA MET A 1 -3.96 17.42 -23.49
C MET A 1 -3.83 16.02 -22.92
N LEU A 2 -4.22 15.84 -21.67
CA LEU A 2 -3.94 14.59 -20.95
C LEU A 2 -5.12 13.60 -20.95
N SER A 3 -6.16 13.88 -21.71
CA SER A 3 -7.38 13.07 -21.71
C SER A 3 -7.16 11.64 -22.25
N ASN A 4 -6.07 11.40 -22.98
CA ASN A 4 -5.77 10.09 -23.55
C ASN A 4 -4.64 9.37 -22.81
N VAL A 5 -4.25 9.91 -21.66
CA VAL A 5 -3.18 9.30 -20.87
C VAL A 5 -3.79 8.34 -19.87
N ASP A 6 -3.45 7.07 -20.01
CA ASP A 6 -3.85 6.04 -19.06
C ASP A 6 -2.62 5.57 -18.31
N LEU A 7 -2.79 5.46 -17.01
CA LEU A 7 -1.77 4.86 -16.13
C LEU A 7 -2.32 3.57 -15.59
N TYR A 8 -1.48 2.55 -15.61
CA TYR A 8 -1.83 1.25 -15.05
C TYR A 8 -0.93 0.99 -13.85
N MET A 9 -1.56 0.65 -12.75
CA MET A 9 -0.85 0.33 -11.52
C MET A 9 -0.98 -1.15 -11.25
N GLU A 10 0.15 -1.80 -11.04
CA GLU A 10 0.19 -3.23 -10.73
C GLU A 10 0.76 -3.41 -9.33
N PRO A 11 -0.09 -3.66 -8.34
CA PRO A 11 0.37 -3.86 -6.97
C PRO A 11 0.83 -5.31 -6.76
N GLN A 12 1.91 -5.46 -6.03
CA GLN A 12 2.42 -6.75 -5.60
C GLN A 12 2.72 -6.67 -4.11
N LEU A 13 2.24 -7.65 -3.36
CA LEU A 13 2.56 -7.73 -1.95
C LEU A 13 4.02 -8.18 -1.84
N ASP A 14 4.86 -7.28 -1.36
CA ASP A 14 6.30 -7.51 -1.26
C ASP A 14 6.69 -8.12 0.09
N ALA A 15 6.02 -7.70 1.15
CA ALA A 15 6.27 -8.24 2.48
C ALA A 15 5.01 -8.18 3.33
N PHE A 16 4.84 -9.21 4.13
CA PHE A 16 3.79 -9.29 5.14
C PHE A 16 4.45 -9.80 6.42
N GLU A 17 4.37 -9.00 7.47
CA GLU A 17 4.92 -9.36 8.75
C GLU A 17 3.90 -9.08 9.84
N PHE A 18 3.89 -9.91 10.86
CA PHE A 18 3.04 -9.63 12.01
C PHE A 18 3.70 -10.08 13.30
N LEU A 19 3.33 -9.44 14.38
CA LEU A 19 3.69 -9.87 15.72
C LEU A 19 2.43 -10.28 16.46
N SER A 20 2.49 -11.44 17.10
CA SER A 20 1.42 -11.91 17.99
C SER A 20 1.50 -11.17 19.33
N PRO A 21 0.44 -11.24 20.16
CA PRO A 21 0.50 -10.64 21.49
C PRO A 21 1.69 -11.12 22.32
N GLU A 22 2.06 -12.38 22.19
CA GLU A 22 3.22 -12.92 22.94
C GLU A 22 4.52 -12.28 22.51
N GLU A 23 4.70 -12.09 21.20
CA GLU A 23 5.91 -11.51 20.64
C GLU A 23 5.98 -10.00 20.87
N SER A 24 4.87 -9.31 20.84
CA SER A 24 4.81 -7.87 21.05
C SER A 24 4.91 -7.49 22.53
N ARG A 25 4.73 -8.46 23.42
CA ARG A 25 4.69 -8.28 24.88
C ARG A 25 3.58 -7.33 25.34
N ASN A 26 2.55 -7.23 24.57
CA ASN A 26 1.31 -6.55 24.94
C ASN A 26 0.16 -7.32 24.32
N ASP A 27 -1.07 -6.93 24.59
CA ASP A 27 -2.24 -7.69 24.13
C ASP A 27 -2.66 -7.27 22.75
N LYS A 28 -1.70 -7.09 21.83
CA LYS A 28 -1.99 -6.60 20.47
C LYS A 28 -1.38 -7.48 19.41
N TYR A 29 -2.12 -7.65 18.32
CA TYR A 29 -1.54 -8.05 17.05
C TYR A 29 -1.09 -6.79 16.33
N ALA A 30 0.11 -6.80 15.79
CA ALA A 30 0.64 -5.74 14.96
C ALA A 30 0.96 -6.32 13.59
N VAL A 31 0.53 -5.64 12.54
CA VAL A 31 0.67 -6.12 11.16
C VAL A 31 1.35 -5.03 10.32
N TRP A 32 2.35 -5.41 9.56
CA TRP A 32 3.02 -4.54 8.59
C TRP A 32 2.86 -5.13 7.21
N LEU A 33 2.48 -4.28 6.27
CA LEU A 33 2.38 -4.65 4.86
C LEU A 33 3.33 -3.76 4.07
N LYS A 34 3.95 -4.33 3.05
CA LYS A 34 4.75 -3.58 2.10
C LYS A 34 4.36 -4.01 0.71
N TYR A 35 3.90 -3.05 -0.08
CA TYR A 35 3.54 -3.28 -1.48
C TYR A 35 4.54 -2.60 -2.39
N LYS A 36 4.83 -3.26 -3.49
CA LYS A 36 5.51 -2.65 -4.62
C LYS A 36 4.46 -2.36 -5.67
N ILE A 37 4.37 -1.11 -6.09
CA ILE A 37 3.40 -0.69 -7.09
C ILE A 37 4.18 -0.29 -8.34
N ASP A 38 4.06 -1.07 -9.40
CA ASP A 38 4.66 -0.74 -10.68
C ASP A 38 3.68 0.08 -11.50
N ILE A 39 4.16 1.14 -12.11
CA ILE A 39 3.32 2.09 -12.84
C ILE A 39 3.74 2.11 -14.29
N TYR A 40 2.80 1.84 -15.17
CA TYR A 40 3.01 1.72 -16.61
C TYR A 40 2.17 2.74 -17.36
N ASP A 41 2.66 3.14 -18.54
CA ASP A 41 1.85 3.92 -19.46
C ASP A 41 0.96 3.00 -20.30
N ASN A 42 0.20 3.58 -21.24
CA ASN A 42 -0.67 2.81 -22.12
C ASN A 42 0.07 1.98 -23.16
N LYS A 43 1.36 2.14 -23.27
CA LYS A 43 2.23 1.32 -24.14
C LYS A 43 2.95 0.24 -23.36
N LYS A 44 2.58 0.06 -22.09
CA LYS A 44 3.17 -0.93 -21.17
C LYS A 44 4.63 -0.65 -20.85
N THR A 45 5.04 0.61 -20.95
CA THR A 45 6.38 1.02 -20.53
C THR A 45 6.35 1.32 -19.04
N LEU A 46 7.28 0.75 -18.30
CA LEU A 46 7.41 1.00 -16.87
C LEU A 46 7.90 2.43 -16.65
N LEU A 47 7.11 3.23 -15.99
CA LEU A 47 7.43 4.62 -15.71
C LEU A 47 8.07 4.79 -14.33
N SER A 48 7.60 4.04 -13.36
CA SER A 48 8.07 4.17 -11.98
C SER A 48 7.65 2.97 -11.16
N SER A 49 8.32 2.77 -10.05
CA SER A 49 7.92 1.78 -9.04
C SER A 49 7.91 2.46 -7.69
N TRP A 50 6.83 2.26 -6.95
CA TRP A 50 6.68 2.81 -5.62
C TRP A 50 6.63 1.70 -4.59
N TYR A 51 7.17 1.98 -3.42
CA TYR A 51 6.98 1.12 -2.26
C TYR A 51 6.05 1.83 -1.28
N ILE A 52 4.97 1.16 -0.95
CA ILE A 52 3.94 1.69 -0.06
C ILE A 52 3.83 0.75 1.13
N THR A 53 3.91 1.29 2.32
CA THR A 53 3.77 0.49 3.53
C THR A 53 2.47 0.81 4.24
N GLY A 54 2.02 -0.13 5.03
CA GLY A 54 0.86 0.05 5.88
C GLY A 54 1.04 -0.69 7.19
N TYR A 55 0.47 -0.13 8.24
CA TYR A 55 0.56 -0.68 9.57
C TYR A 55 -0.83 -0.72 10.20
N GLY A 56 -1.10 -1.79 10.92
CA GLY A 56 -2.32 -1.90 11.70
C GLY A 56 -2.06 -2.68 12.98
N GLU A 57 -2.78 -2.33 14.02
CA GLU A 57 -2.73 -3.08 15.26
C GLU A 57 -4.12 -3.22 15.86
N GLN A 58 -4.34 -4.29 16.59
CA GLN A 58 -5.61 -4.55 17.24
C GLN A 58 -5.38 -5.29 18.55
N ASN A 59 -6.00 -4.76 19.60
CA ASN A 59 -5.97 -5.36 20.91
C ASN A 59 -6.85 -6.62 20.92
N THR A 60 -6.37 -7.69 21.57
CA THR A 60 -7.11 -8.95 21.67
C THR A 60 -8.18 -8.94 22.77
N GLY A 61 -8.19 -7.96 23.66
CA GLY A 61 -9.03 -7.98 24.85
C GLY A 61 -10.53 -8.06 24.60
N ALA A 62 -11.01 -7.45 23.51
CA ALA A 62 -12.43 -7.43 23.18
C ALA A 62 -12.80 -8.43 22.08
N PHE A 63 -11.84 -9.13 21.51
CA PHE A 63 -12.04 -10.01 20.36
C PHE A 63 -11.33 -11.34 20.57
N GLY A 64 -11.80 -12.38 19.90
CA GLY A 64 -11.04 -13.61 19.79
C GLY A 64 -9.75 -13.39 19.03
N VAL A 65 -8.82 -14.35 19.14
CA VAL A 65 -7.49 -14.22 18.52
C VAL A 65 -7.59 -14.01 17.00
N SER A 66 -8.40 -14.80 16.31
CA SER A 66 -8.50 -14.70 14.85
C SER A 66 -9.19 -13.41 14.43
N GLU A 67 -10.15 -12.91 15.19
CA GLU A 67 -10.81 -11.65 14.89
C GLU A 67 -9.86 -10.46 15.08
N ALA A 68 -9.04 -10.49 16.13
CA ALA A 68 -8.08 -9.43 16.37
C ALA A 68 -7.03 -9.37 15.26
N LEU A 69 -6.53 -10.51 14.81
CA LEU A 69 -5.59 -10.55 13.69
C LEU A 69 -6.24 -10.03 12.41
N THR A 70 -7.46 -10.47 12.13
CA THR A 70 -8.19 -10.00 10.94
C THR A 70 -8.38 -8.49 10.95
N LYS A 71 -8.72 -7.93 12.11
CA LYS A 71 -8.87 -6.48 12.22
C LYS A 71 -7.56 -5.73 12.07
N ALA A 72 -6.47 -6.29 12.59
CA ALA A 72 -5.15 -5.69 12.42
C ALA A 72 -4.75 -5.66 10.94
N ILE A 73 -5.02 -6.75 10.21
CA ILE A 73 -4.78 -6.81 8.77
C ILE A 73 -5.63 -5.78 8.04
N ASP A 74 -6.91 -5.68 8.39
CA ASP A 74 -7.82 -4.72 7.77
C ASP A 74 -7.34 -3.28 7.97
N LEU A 75 -6.89 -2.96 9.18
CA LEU A 75 -6.35 -1.63 9.47
C LEU A 75 -5.06 -1.36 8.70
N ALA A 76 -4.19 -2.37 8.56
CA ALA A 76 -2.97 -2.24 7.77
C ALA A 76 -3.27 -2.01 6.29
N LEU A 77 -4.30 -2.67 5.75
CA LEU A 77 -4.74 -2.46 4.37
C LEU A 77 -5.29 -1.05 4.17
N ARG A 78 -6.06 -0.55 5.12
CA ARG A 78 -6.59 0.82 5.07
C ARG A 78 -5.46 1.84 5.11
N ASP A 79 -4.49 1.62 5.98
CA ASP A 79 -3.33 2.49 6.09
C ASP A 79 -2.52 2.49 4.79
N THR A 80 -2.33 1.32 4.18
CA THR A 80 -1.69 1.19 2.88
C THR A 80 -2.43 2.00 1.82
N GLY A 81 -3.77 1.91 1.80
CA GLY A 81 -4.60 2.66 0.85
C GLY A 81 -4.47 4.16 1.01
N VAL A 82 -4.43 4.65 2.24
CA VAL A 82 -4.24 6.08 2.52
C VAL A 82 -2.86 6.52 2.04
N ASN A 83 -1.83 5.74 2.33
CA ASN A 83 -0.45 6.06 1.93
C ASN A 83 -0.30 6.05 0.42
N LEU A 84 -0.97 5.13 -0.27
CA LEU A 84 -0.99 5.11 -1.73
C LEU A 84 -1.67 6.35 -2.29
N ALA A 85 -2.80 6.76 -1.72
CA ALA A 85 -3.52 7.95 -2.16
C ALA A 85 -2.66 9.21 -2.01
N ILE A 86 -1.94 9.33 -0.90
CA ILE A 86 -1.01 10.44 -0.67
C ILE A 86 0.10 10.43 -1.72
N LYS A 87 0.66 9.24 -2.00
CA LYS A 87 1.74 9.10 -2.98
C LYS A 87 1.27 9.50 -4.38
N ILE A 88 0.08 9.08 -4.75
CA ILE A 88 -0.51 9.45 -6.05
C ILE A 88 -0.64 10.96 -6.15
N GLU A 89 -1.17 11.60 -5.10
CA GLU A 89 -1.36 13.04 -5.09
C GLU A 89 -0.03 13.78 -5.22
N ASP A 90 0.98 13.33 -4.46
CA ASP A 90 2.29 13.99 -4.45
C ASP A 90 3.06 13.81 -5.75
N ASP A 91 2.96 12.63 -6.36
CA ASP A 91 3.82 12.27 -7.50
C ASP A 91 3.08 12.26 -8.83
N PHE A 92 1.78 12.51 -8.84
CA PHE A 92 0.99 12.46 -10.08
C PHE A 92 1.54 13.40 -11.15
N ASN A 93 1.88 14.61 -10.77
CA ASN A 93 2.40 15.60 -11.72
C ASN A 93 3.73 15.17 -12.32
N LYS A 94 4.55 14.46 -11.56
CA LYS A 94 5.82 13.93 -12.05
C LYS A 94 5.58 12.85 -13.09
N LEU A 95 4.61 11.98 -12.87
CA LEU A 95 4.24 10.94 -13.81
C LEU A 95 3.72 11.53 -15.12
N VAL A 96 2.86 12.54 -15.01
CA VAL A 96 2.30 13.23 -16.16
C VAL A 96 3.42 13.86 -16.99
N LYS A 97 4.40 14.45 -16.35
CA LYS A 97 5.54 15.04 -17.06
C LYS A 97 6.36 13.99 -17.80
N LEU A 98 6.56 12.82 -17.20
CA LEU A 98 7.29 11.74 -17.86
C LEU A 98 6.57 11.29 -19.15
N ILE A 99 5.27 11.19 -19.11
CA ILE A 99 4.47 10.82 -20.27
C ILE A 99 4.53 11.92 -21.34
N SER A 100 4.41 13.17 -20.92
CA SER A 100 4.39 14.30 -21.84
C SER A 100 5.71 14.51 -22.55
N THR A 101 6.84 14.21 -21.92
CA THR A 101 8.15 14.38 -22.53
C THR A 101 8.47 13.29 -23.55
N ASP A 102 7.79 12.16 -23.50
CA ASP A 102 7.99 11.07 -24.45
C ASP A 102 7.27 11.32 -25.77
N GLN A 103 6.57 12.41 -25.88
CA GLN A 103 5.87 12.82 -27.08
C GLN A 103 6.58 14.01 -27.73
#